data_4e04fde185bf293e2640f269b4393feb
#
_entry.id   4e04fde185bf293e2640f269b4393feb
#
_cell.length_a   1.000
_cell.length_b   1.000
_cell.length_c   1.000
_cell.angle_alpha   90.00
_cell.angle_beta   90.00
_cell.angle_gamma   90.00
#
_symmetry.space_group_name_H-M   'P 1'
#
loop_
_entity.id
_entity.type
_entity.pdbx_description
1 polymer ?
#
loop_
_entity_poly.entity_id
_entity_poly.type
_entity_poly.pdbx_seq_one_letter_code
_entity_poly.pdbx_strand_id
1 'polypeptide(L)'
;MTARYVAALDQGTTSSRCLLFDRAGSVVAVAQQEHRQITPRPGWVEHDADEILQRCRACMDDALAAAGARPGDVAAIGIANQRETVVLWERESGRPLANAIVWQDTRSAERVAGLGHVDRFREQTGLPLATYFSGPKLSWLLDSLPGARSRAEAGELAAGTIDSWLACRLAGVHATDATNASRTLLM
;
A
#
# COMPACT_ATOMS: atom_id res chain seq x y z
N MET A 1 -6.72 30.78 7.78
CA MET A 1 -8.04 30.08 7.78
C MET A 1 -7.91 28.87 8.68
N THR A 2 -8.88 28.59 9.52
CA THR A 2 -8.81 27.45 10.45
C THR A 2 -9.33 26.21 9.71
N ALA A 3 -8.54 25.14 9.66
CA ALA A 3 -8.95 23.87 9.06
C ALA A 3 -10.25 23.35 9.70
N ARG A 4 -11.17 22.85 8.88
CA ARG A 4 -12.52 22.46 9.29
C ARG A 4 -12.74 20.96 9.28
N TYR A 5 -11.92 20.21 8.51
CA TYR A 5 -12.11 18.80 8.23
C TYR A 5 -10.88 17.98 8.53
N VAL A 6 -11.09 16.69 8.75
CA VAL A 6 -10.08 15.63 8.68
C VAL A 6 -10.54 14.66 7.58
N ALA A 7 -9.61 14.21 6.73
CA ALA A 7 -9.89 13.21 5.73
C ALA A 7 -9.40 11.82 6.19
N ALA A 8 -10.19 10.78 5.95
CA ALA A 8 -9.77 9.39 6.04
C ALA A 8 -9.74 8.79 4.63
N LEU A 9 -8.56 8.37 4.20
CA LEU A 9 -8.35 7.66 2.95
C LEU A 9 -8.28 6.17 3.24
N ASP A 10 -9.28 5.41 2.78
CA ASP A 10 -9.37 3.96 2.95
C ASP A 10 -9.10 3.27 1.60
N GLN A 11 -7.90 2.73 1.46
CA GLN A 11 -7.48 2.00 0.26
C GLN A 11 -7.68 0.51 0.48
N GLY A 12 -8.84 -0.01 0.11
CA GLY A 12 -9.20 -1.43 0.20
C GLY A 12 -8.69 -2.29 -0.95
N THR A 13 -9.00 -3.58 -0.91
CA THR A 13 -8.57 -4.55 -1.94
C THR A 13 -9.23 -4.27 -3.29
N THR A 14 -10.49 -3.79 -3.31
CA THR A 14 -11.25 -3.61 -4.56
C THR A 14 -11.50 -2.16 -4.92
N SER A 15 -11.35 -1.24 -3.97
CA SER A 15 -11.68 0.17 -4.16
C SER A 15 -10.89 1.07 -3.22
N SER A 16 -10.78 2.33 -3.59
CA SER A 16 -10.31 3.42 -2.73
C SER A 16 -11.50 4.28 -2.32
N ARG A 17 -11.49 4.78 -1.09
CA ARG A 17 -12.55 5.63 -0.53
C ARG A 17 -11.93 6.79 0.23
N CYS A 18 -12.57 7.95 0.14
CA CYS A 18 -12.25 9.11 0.99
C CYS A 18 -13.50 9.53 1.76
N LEU A 19 -13.34 9.69 3.07
CA LEU A 19 -14.36 10.25 3.96
C LEU A 19 -13.86 11.57 4.53
N LEU A 20 -14.70 12.59 4.51
CA LEU A 20 -14.43 13.85 5.21
C LEU A 20 -15.25 13.91 6.50
N PHE A 21 -14.57 14.23 7.60
CA PHE A 21 -15.17 14.38 8.91
C PHE A 21 -15.09 15.85 9.35
N ASP A 22 -16.16 16.36 9.93
CA ASP A 22 -16.16 17.65 10.61
C ASP A 22 -15.52 17.57 12.01
N ARG A 23 -15.52 18.69 12.74
CA ARG A 23 -14.97 18.77 14.11
C ARG A 23 -15.77 17.98 15.14
N ALA A 24 -17.03 17.66 14.86
CA ALA A 24 -17.87 16.83 15.73
C ALA A 24 -17.65 15.31 15.46
N GLY A 25 -16.84 14.96 14.45
CA GLY A 25 -16.62 13.58 14.02
C GLY A 25 -17.72 13.06 13.11
N SER A 26 -18.60 13.93 12.60
CA SER A 26 -19.65 13.54 11.66
C SER A 26 -19.08 13.45 10.25
N VAL A 27 -19.48 12.41 9.49
CA VAL A 27 -19.14 12.28 8.08
C VAL A 27 -19.93 13.32 7.27
N VAL A 28 -19.24 14.22 6.59
CA VAL A 28 -19.85 15.28 5.77
C VAL A 28 -19.82 14.99 4.27
N ALA A 29 -18.88 14.15 3.83
CA ALA A 29 -18.81 13.69 2.44
C ALA A 29 -18.12 12.34 2.35
N VAL A 30 -18.48 11.56 1.33
CA VAL A 30 -17.86 10.27 0.99
C VAL A 30 -17.74 10.19 -0.53
N ALA A 31 -16.57 9.74 -1.00
CA ALA A 31 -16.36 9.35 -2.40
C ALA A 31 -15.65 7.99 -2.45
N GLN A 32 -15.98 7.17 -3.45
CA GLN A 32 -15.41 5.84 -3.62
C GLN A 32 -15.26 5.52 -5.09
N GLN A 33 -14.13 4.90 -5.45
CA GLN A 33 -13.85 4.44 -6.81
C GLN A 33 -13.20 3.05 -6.78
N GLU A 34 -13.66 2.17 -7.66
CA GLU A 34 -13.05 0.85 -7.85
C GLU A 34 -11.77 0.97 -8.68
N HIS A 35 -10.86 0.01 -8.52
CA HIS A 35 -9.69 -0.18 -9.35
C HIS A 35 -9.62 -1.61 -9.90
N ARG A 36 -8.87 -1.79 -10.97
CA ARG A 36 -8.80 -3.06 -11.69
C ARG A 36 -8.12 -4.14 -10.86
N GLN A 37 -8.73 -5.33 -10.84
CA GLN A 37 -8.13 -6.55 -10.34
C GLN A 37 -7.40 -7.26 -11.48
N ILE A 38 -6.11 -7.53 -11.34
CA ILE A 38 -5.26 -8.13 -12.38
C ILE A 38 -4.88 -9.53 -11.91
N THR A 39 -5.28 -10.56 -12.68
CA THR A 39 -4.99 -11.97 -12.37
C THR A 39 -4.26 -12.61 -13.55
N PRO A 40 -2.94 -12.38 -13.72
CA PRO A 40 -2.22 -12.81 -14.92
C PRO A 40 -2.07 -14.33 -15.03
N ARG A 41 -2.11 -15.05 -13.91
CA ARG A 41 -2.01 -16.51 -13.82
C ARG A 41 -2.82 -17.03 -12.62
N PRO A 42 -3.17 -18.32 -12.57
CA PRO A 42 -3.77 -18.92 -11.37
C PRO A 42 -2.92 -18.66 -10.12
N GLY A 43 -3.55 -18.15 -9.05
CA GLY A 43 -2.89 -17.81 -7.79
C GLY A 43 -2.10 -16.48 -7.79
N TRP A 44 -2.03 -15.77 -8.92
CA TRP A 44 -1.42 -14.45 -9.01
C TRP A 44 -2.48 -13.36 -8.94
N VAL A 45 -2.28 -12.39 -8.06
CA VAL A 45 -3.18 -11.25 -7.90
C VAL A 45 -2.35 -9.98 -7.81
N GLU A 46 -2.62 -9.03 -8.69
CA GLU A 46 -1.86 -7.79 -8.83
C GLU A 46 -2.79 -6.58 -8.90
N HIS A 47 -2.27 -5.44 -8.46
CA HIS A 47 -2.87 -4.13 -8.70
C HIS A 47 -1.86 -3.20 -9.36
N ASP A 48 -2.32 -2.33 -10.24
CA ASP A 48 -1.54 -1.20 -10.73
C ASP A 48 -1.42 -0.16 -9.62
N ALA A 49 -0.19 0.07 -9.13
CA ALA A 49 0.04 1.00 -8.04
C ALA A 49 -0.22 2.45 -8.43
N ASP A 50 0.01 2.83 -9.68
CA ASP A 50 -0.30 4.17 -10.18
C ASP A 50 -1.81 4.35 -10.34
N GLU A 51 -2.57 3.33 -10.75
CA GLU A 51 -4.03 3.38 -10.74
C GLU A 51 -4.57 3.56 -9.32
N ILE A 52 -4.06 2.83 -8.32
CA ILE A 52 -4.42 3.02 -6.91
C ILE A 52 -4.21 4.49 -6.50
N LEU A 53 -3.05 5.07 -6.79
CA LEU A 53 -2.75 6.47 -6.48
C LEU A 53 -3.73 7.44 -7.14
N GLN A 54 -4.05 7.22 -8.42
CA GLN A 54 -5.02 8.03 -9.16
C GLN A 54 -6.42 7.95 -8.54
N ARG A 55 -6.90 6.72 -8.18
CA ARG A 55 -8.20 6.54 -7.53
C ARG A 55 -8.25 7.21 -6.16
N CYS A 56 -7.17 7.11 -5.38
CA CYS A 56 -7.07 7.80 -4.09
C CYS A 56 -7.18 9.33 -4.25
N ARG A 57 -6.47 9.90 -5.21
CA ARG A 57 -6.55 11.35 -5.51
C ARG A 57 -7.94 11.75 -5.96
N ALA A 58 -8.53 11.01 -6.91
CA ALA A 58 -9.88 11.30 -7.39
C ALA A 58 -10.92 11.22 -6.25
N CYS A 59 -10.84 10.23 -5.37
CA CYS A 59 -11.74 10.14 -4.21
C CYS A 59 -11.57 11.34 -3.27
N MET A 60 -10.35 11.84 -3.06
CA MET A 60 -10.13 13.05 -2.25
C MET A 60 -10.75 14.29 -2.90
N ASP A 61 -10.54 14.46 -4.22
CA ASP A 61 -11.09 15.60 -4.97
C ASP A 61 -12.62 15.56 -5.01
N ASP A 62 -13.22 14.39 -5.26
CA ASP A 62 -14.67 14.19 -5.29
C ASP A 62 -15.30 14.46 -3.91
N ALA A 63 -14.67 13.99 -2.82
CA ALA A 63 -15.16 14.22 -1.46
C ALA A 63 -15.08 15.71 -1.08
N LEU A 64 -14.01 16.41 -1.45
CA LEU A 64 -13.88 17.86 -1.26
C LEU A 64 -14.95 18.63 -2.03
N ALA A 65 -15.16 18.27 -3.30
CA ALA A 65 -16.19 18.90 -4.14
C ALA A 65 -17.59 18.70 -3.56
N ALA A 66 -17.92 17.46 -3.10
CA ALA A 66 -19.21 17.17 -2.47
C ALA A 66 -19.45 17.93 -1.18
N ALA A 67 -18.39 18.26 -0.41
CA ALA A 67 -18.48 19.07 0.80
C ALA A 67 -18.41 20.58 0.53
N GLY A 68 -18.23 21.03 -0.71
CA GLY A 68 -17.93 22.44 -1.03
C GLY A 68 -16.66 22.95 -0.33
N ALA A 69 -15.70 22.07 -0.12
CA ALA A 69 -14.46 22.31 0.60
C ALA A 69 -13.26 22.45 -0.36
N ARG A 70 -12.18 23.06 0.14
CA ARG A 70 -10.91 23.20 -0.57
C ARG A 70 -9.83 22.40 0.17
N PRO A 71 -8.73 22.01 -0.48
CA PRO A 71 -7.61 21.31 0.19
C PRO A 71 -7.12 21.99 1.47
N GLY A 72 -7.06 23.34 1.49
CA GLY A 72 -6.67 24.11 2.67
C GLY A 72 -7.66 24.08 3.86
N ASP A 73 -8.84 23.51 3.67
CA ASP A 73 -9.83 23.31 4.72
C ASP A 73 -9.61 21.98 5.47
N VAL A 74 -8.69 21.10 4.99
CA VAL A 74 -8.35 19.82 5.60
C VAL A 74 -7.13 19.96 6.50
N ALA A 75 -7.26 19.56 7.76
CA ALA A 75 -6.20 19.65 8.76
C ALA A 75 -5.19 18.52 8.65
N ALA A 76 -5.68 17.32 8.33
CA ALA A 76 -4.88 16.09 8.25
C ALA A 76 -5.57 15.04 7.39
N ILE A 77 -4.79 14.08 6.89
CA ILE A 77 -5.25 12.90 6.19
C ILE A 77 -4.74 11.66 6.94
N GLY A 78 -5.65 10.81 7.40
CA GLY A 78 -5.33 9.47 7.87
C GLY A 78 -5.44 8.47 6.72
N ILE A 79 -4.54 7.47 6.68
CA ILE A 79 -4.54 6.42 5.66
C ILE A 79 -4.82 5.08 6.33
N ALA A 80 -5.86 4.39 5.89
CA ALA A 80 -6.08 2.97 6.11
C ALA A 80 -5.91 2.24 4.78
N ASN A 81 -5.41 1.01 4.79
CA ASN A 81 -5.09 0.31 3.55
C ASN A 81 -5.23 -1.21 3.65
N GLN A 82 -5.34 -1.88 2.50
CA GLN A 82 -5.11 -3.31 2.39
C GLN A 82 -3.68 -3.62 2.84
N ARG A 83 -3.53 -4.36 3.95
CA ARG A 83 -2.22 -4.71 4.49
C ARG A 83 -1.55 -5.79 3.66
N GLU A 84 -0.25 -6.01 3.87
CA GLU A 84 0.60 -7.05 3.27
C GLU A 84 0.81 -6.93 1.74
N THR A 85 0.00 -6.15 1.03
CA THR A 85 0.22 -5.83 -0.39
C THR A 85 1.47 -4.98 -0.53
N VAL A 86 2.37 -5.35 -1.45
CA VAL A 86 3.69 -4.69 -1.60
C VAL A 86 3.84 -3.99 -2.93
N VAL A 87 4.51 -2.86 -2.89
CA VAL A 87 4.99 -2.11 -4.05
C VAL A 87 6.51 -2.02 -3.99
N LEU A 88 7.17 -2.15 -5.15
CA LEU A 88 8.61 -1.90 -5.34
C LEU A 88 8.74 -0.79 -6.39
N TRP A 89 9.46 0.29 -6.07
CA TRP A 89 9.57 1.46 -6.94
C TRP A 89 10.96 2.07 -6.98
N GLU A 90 11.26 2.83 -8.01
CA GLU A 90 12.48 3.65 -8.09
C GLU A 90 12.41 4.78 -7.05
N ARG A 91 13.42 4.88 -6.21
CA ARG A 91 13.45 5.85 -5.11
C ARG A 91 13.36 7.30 -5.60
N GLU A 92 14.07 7.62 -6.65
CA GLU A 92 14.17 8.99 -7.17
C GLU A 92 12.90 9.39 -7.94
N SER A 93 12.48 8.58 -8.91
CA SER A 93 11.34 8.89 -9.79
C SER A 93 9.99 8.56 -9.16
N GLY A 94 9.95 7.65 -8.18
CA GLY A 94 8.75 7.07 -7.63
C GLY A 94 8.00 6.15 -8.61
N ARG A 95 8.64 5.69 -9.69
CA ARG A 95 8.04 4.81 -10.70
C ARG A 95 8.02 3.37 -10.20
N PRO A 96 6.85 2.69 -10.13
CA PRO A 96 6.79 1.27 -9.82
C PRO A 96 7.58 0.43 -10.84
N LEU A 97 8.32 -0.56 -10.37
CA LEU A 97 9.03 -1.51 -11.23
C LEU A 97 8.11 -2.59 -11.80
N ALA A 98 7.04 -2.89 -11.10
CA ALA A 98 6.01 -3.85 -11.47
C ALA A 98 4.70 -3.50 -10.76
N ASN A 99 3.62 -4.19 -11.13
CA ASN A 99 2.36 -4.11 -10.37
C ASN A 99 2.59 -4.50 -8.90
N ALA A 100 1.80 -3.92 -8.00
CA ALA A 100 1.74 -4.31 -6.60
C ALA A 100 1.33 -5.79 -6.50
N ILE A 101 2.04 -6.58 -5.69
CA ILE A 101 1.64 -7.97 -5.40
C ILE A 101 0.70 -7.95 -4.21
N VAL A 102 -0.55 -8.38 -4.45
CA VAL A 102 -1.64 -8.32 -3.48
C VAL A 102 -1.47 -9.38 -2.39
N TRP A 103 -2.00 -9.14 -1.21
CA TRP A 103 -1.95 -10.05 -0.05
C TRP A 103 -2.47 -11.47 -0.35
N GLN A 104 -3.42 -11.63 -1.28
CA GLN A 104 -4.00 -12.91 -1.71
C GLN A 104 -3.07 -13.73 -2.62
N ASP A 105 -2.01 -13.11 -3.15
CA ASP A 105 -1.12 -13.71 -4.14
C ASP A 105 -0.29 -14.85 -3.54
N THR A 106 -0.17 -15.95 -4.28
CA THR A 106 0.54 -17.16 -3.84
C THR A 106 1.82 -17.45 -4.63
N ARG A 107 2.27 -16.53 -5.52
CA ARG A 107 3.46 -16.76 -6.37
C ARG A 107 4.76 -17.01 -5.60
N SER A 108 4.83 -16.56 -4.36
CA SER A 108 5.99 -16.79 -3.49
C SER A 108 5.98 -18.16 -2.76
N ALA A 109 5.08 -19.09 -3.12
CA ALA A 109 4.92 -20.37 -2.41
C ALA A 109 6.18 -21.22 -2.37
N GLU A 110 6.89 -21.35 -3.50
CA GLU A 110 8.17 -22.11 -3.55
C GLU A 110 9.23 -21.48 -2.65
N ARG A 111 9.29 -20.15 -2.61
CA ARG A 111 10.20 -19.41 -1.73
C ARG A 111 9.87 -19.65 -0.26
N VAL A 112 8.58 -19.57 0.09
CA VAL A 112 8.11 -19.87 1.45
C VAL A 112 8.49 -21.30 1.85
N ALA A 113 8.25 -22.29 0.98
CA ALA A 113 8.64 -23.68 1.22
C ALA A 113 10.17 -23.85 1.42
N GLY A 114 10.98 -23.13 0.65
CA GLY A 114 12.44 -23.14 0.77
C GLY A 114 12.99 -22.47 2.03
N LEU A 115 12.21 -21.63 2.71
CA LEU A 115 12.60 -20.98 3.97
C LEU A 115 12.49 -21.88 5.20
N GLY A 116 11.85 -23.07 5.09
CA GLY A 116 11.82 -24.09 6.13
C GLY A 116 10.51 -24.15 6.91
N HIS A 117 10.59 -24.38 8.23
CA HIS A 117 9.41 -24.63 9.06
C HIS A 117 8.50 -23.42 9.18
N VAL A 118 7.18 -23.66 9.24
CA VAL A 118 6.14 -22.63 9.31
C VAL A 118 6.32 -21.64 10.49
N ASP A 119 6.91 -22.07 11.58
CA ASP A 119 7.14 -21.25 12.77
C ASP A 119 8.54 -20.60 12.82
N ARG A 120 9.34 -20.70 11.75
CA ARG A 120 10.73 -20.22 11.71
C ARG A 120 10.92 -18.80 12.24
N PHE A 121 9.99 -17.91 11.95
CA PHE A 121 10.06 -16.48 12.32
C PHE A 121 9.04 -16.09 13.39
N ARG A 122 8.29 -17.05 13.94
CA ARG A 122 7.20 -16.77 14.90
C ARG A 122 7.69 -16.10 16.18
N GLU A 123 8.84 -16.51 16.68
CA GLU A 123 9.41 -15.92 17.91
C GLU A 123 9.74 -14.43 17.71
N GLN A 124 10.26 -14.04 16.55
CA GLN A 124 10.66 -12.67 16.23
C GLN A 124 9.48 -11.78 15.80
N THR A 125 8.52 -12.35 15.06
CA THR A 125 7.48 -11.57 14.36
C THR A 125 6.06 -11.82 14.88
N GLY A 126 5.86 -12.88 15.67
CA GLY A 126 4.54 -13.36 16.07
C GLY A 126 3.76 -14.05 14.94
N LEU A 127 4.32 -14.15 13.71
CA LEU A 127 3.62 -14.60 12.52
C LEU A 127 4.14 -15.97 12.03
N PRO A 128 3.25 -16.81 11.47
CA PRO A 128 3.68 -17.99 10.73
C PRO A 128 4.32 -17.59 9.39
N LEU A 129 5.21 -18.41 8.86
CA LEU A 129 5.74 -18.24 7.52
C LEU A 129 4.66 -18.60 6.48
N ALA A 130 4.26 -17.62 5.67
CA ALA A 130 3.23 -17.79 4.65
C ALA A 130 3.40 -16.82 3.47
N THR A 131 2.81 -17.15 2.32
CA THR A 131 2.76 -16.29 1.13
C THR A 131 1.96 -15.01 1.36
N TYR A 132 1.10 -15.01 2.35
CA TYR A 132 0.23 -13.90 2.74
C TYR A 132 1.01 -12.62 3.03
N PHE A 133 2.16 -12.74 3.71
CA PHE A 133 2.92 -11.60 4.23
C PHE A 133 3.83 -10.94 3.18
N SER A 134 4.26 -9.72 3.45
CA SER A 134 4.99 -8.86 2.51
C SER A 134 6.38 -9.37 2.16
N GLY A 135 7.14 -9.87 3.15
CA GLY A 135 8.55 -10.25 2.99
C GLY A 135 8.80 -11.26 1.86
N PRO A 136 8.08 -12.40 1.79
CA PRO A 136 8.22 -13.37 0.70
C PRO A 136 7.91 -12.79 -0.69
N LYS A 137 6.90 -11.91 -0.81
CA LYS A 137 6.53 -11.24 -2.08
C LYS A 137 7.63 -10.28 -2.51
N LEU A 138 8.15 -9.49 -1.57
CA LEU A 138 9.23 -8.54 -1.83
C LEU A 138 10.52 -9.25 -2.26
N SER A 139 10.88 -10.32 -1.56
CA SER A 139 12.01 -11.16 -1.94
C SER A 139 11.83 -11.77 -3.35
N TRP A 140 10.59 -12.17 -3.70
CA TRP A 140 10.27 -12.66 -5.04
C TRP A 140 10.47 -11.57 -6.10
N LEU A 141 10.00 -10.35 -5.87
CA LEU A 141 10.18 -9.21 -6.79
C LEU A 141 11.67 -8.93 -7.05
N LEU A 142 12.49 -8.89 -6.00
CA LEU A 142 13.92 -8.60 -6.11
C LEU A 142 14.67 -9.63 -6.94
N ASP A 143 14.24 -10.90 -6.91
CA ASP A 143 14.91 -11.97 -7.67
C ASP A 143 14.32 -12.16 -9.07
N SER A 144 13.06 -11.80 -9.29
CA SER A 144 12.36 -12.01 -10.56
C SER A 144 12.54 -10.86 -11.55
N LEU A 145 12.82 -9.65 -11.06
CA LEU A 145 13.03 -8.49 -11.92
C LEU A 145 14.51 -8.31 -12.23
N PRO A 146 14.90 -8.20 -13.51
CA PRO A 146 16.30 -8.07 -13.91
C PRO A 146 17.01 -6.90 -13.20
N GLY A 147 18.10 -7.19 -12.49
CA GLY A 147 18.92 -6.19 -11.79
C GLY A 147 18.29 -5.57 -10.54
N ALA A 148 17.06 -5.94 -10.17
CA ALA A 148 16.38 -5.31 -9.05
C ALA A 148 17.13 -5.49 -7.72
N ARG A 149 17.69 -6.67 -7.44
CA ARG A 149 18.45 -6.91 -6.21
C ARG A 149 19.68 -6.00 -6.11
N SER A 150 20.50 -5.94 -7.15
CA SER A 150 21.71 -5.07 -7.16
C SER A 150 21.35 -3.59 -7.03
N ARG A 151 20.25 -3.17 -7.69
CA ARG A 151 19.74 -1.79 -7.57
C ARG A 151 19.21 -1.49 -6.17
N ALA A 152 18.57 -2.47 -5.52
CA ALA A 152 18.12 -2.31 -4.14
C ALA A 152 19.30 -2.20 -3.17
N GLU A 153 20.35 -3.03 -3.34
CA GLU A 153 21.60 -2.97 -2.57
C GLU A 153 22.33 -1.64 -2.77
N ALA A 154 22.27 -1.06 -3.98
CA ALA A 154 22.79 0.27 -4.27
C ALA A 154 21.93 1.42 -3.71
N GLY A 155 20.76 1.11 -3.09
CA GLY A 155 19.87 2.12 -2.53
C GLY A 155 18.99 2.86 -3.55
N GLU A 156 18.98 2.42 -4.80
CA GLU A 156 18.20 3.03 -5.89
C GLU A 156 16.71 2.73 -5.81
N LEU A 157 16.33 1.65 -5.12
CA LEU A 157 14.96 1.22 -4.98
C LEU A 157 14.41 1.51 -3.59
N ALA A 158 13.11 1.66 -3.53
CA ALA A 158 12.33 1.74 -2.32
C ALA A 158 11.19 0.71 -2.41
N ALA A 159 10.75 0.21 -1.27
CA ALA A 159 9.68 -0.76 -1.19
C ALA A 159 8.82 -0.49 0.04
N GLY A 160 7.57 -0.93 0.02
CA GLY A 160 6.70 -0.82 1.17
C GLY A 160 5.32 -1.42 0.91
N THR A 161 4.51 -1.35 1.93
CA THR A 161 3.07 -1.60 1.86
C THR A 161 2.34 -0.41 1.24
N ILE A 162 1.06 -0.52 0.99
CA ILE A 162 0.28 0.52 0.29
C ILE A 162 0.29 1.86 1.03
N ASP A 163 0.28 1.86 2.37
CA ASP A 163 0.44 3.08 3.16
C ASP A 163 1.76 3.80 2.86
N SER A 164 2.88 3.06 2.82
CA SER A 164 4.19 3.61 2.47
C SER A 164 4.22 4.18 1.06
N TRP A 165 3.61 3.48 0.10
CA TRP A 165 3.46 3.94 -1.28
C TRP A 165 2.68 5.25 -1.34
N LEU A 166 1.50 5.29 -0.71
CA LEU A 166 0.64 6.47 -0.70
C LEU A 166 1.28 7.64 0.05
N ALA A 167 1.90 7.41 1.21
CA ALA A 167 2.60 8.46 1.95
C ALA A 167 3.76 9.05 1.13
N CYS A 168 4.53 8.20 0.45
CA CYS A 168 5.60 8.62 -0.44
C CYS A 168 5.08 9.48 -1.61
N ARG A 169 4.00 9.04 -2.26
CA ARG A 169 3.48 9.68 -3.47
C ARG A 169 2.60 10.91 -3.20
N LEU A 170 1.97 10.99 -2.04
CA LEU A 170 1.10 12.11 -1.66
C LEU A 170 1.83 13.19 -0.85
N ALA A 171 2.79 12.79 -0.01
CA ALA A 171 3.44 13.68 0.94
C ALA A 171 4.98 13.71 0.83
N GLY A 172 5.59 12.90 -0.04
CA GLY A 172 7.06 12.80 -0.16
C GLY A 172 7.72 12.10 1.03
N VAL A 173 6.98 11.38 1.84
CA VAL A 173 7.48 10.72 3.06
C VAL A 173 7.45 9.21 2.90
N HIS A 174 8.63 8.56 2.87
CA HIS A 174 8.72 7.10 2.87
C HIS A 174 8.70 6.59 4.31
N ALA A 175 7.52 6.27 4.79
CA ALA A 175 7.26 5.79 6.15
C ALA A 175 6.14 4.75 6.14
N THR A 176 6.04 3.98 7.20
CA THR A 176 4.93 3.06 7.51
C THR A 176 4.57 3.18 8.98
N ASP A 177 3.46 2.60 9.38
CA ASP A 177 3.07 2.48 10.79
C ASP A 177 3.30 1.07 11.34
N ALA A 178 3.21 0.92 12.66
CA ALA A 178 3.41 -0.36 13.34
C ALA A 178 2.37 -1.41 12.92
N THR A 179 1.15 -1.02 12.55
CA THR A 179 0.08 -1.95 12.16
C THR A 179 0.32 -2.57 10.79
N ASN A 180 0.93 -1.83 9.86
CA ASN A 180 1.38 -2.35 8.57
C ASN A 180 2.71 -3.10 8.71
N ALA A 181 3.70 -2.51 9.38
CA ALA A 181 5.02 -3.09 9.54
C ALA A 181 4.99 -4.47 10.21
N SER A 182 4.18 -4.65 11.27
CA SER A 182 4.01 -5.92 11.98
C SER A 182 3.43 -7.05 11.10
N ARG A 183 2.88 -6.73 9.92
CA ARG A 183 2.31 -7.72 8.99
C ARG A 183 3.25 -8.06 7.83
N THR A 184 4.48 -7.58 7.87
CA THR A 184 5.43 -7.76 6.76
C THR A 184 6.28 -9.03 6.82
N LEU A 185 6.43 -9.68 7.98
CA LEU A 185 7.48 -10.67 8.28
C LEU A 185 8.90 -10.07 8.21
N LEU A 186 9.04 -8.76 8.35
CA LEU A 186 10.34 -8.05 8.32
C LEU A 186 10.63 -7.31 9.64
N MET A 187 9.68 -7.34 10.57
CA MET A 187 9.77 -6.75 11.90
C MET A 187 9.37 -7.75 12.97
#